data_e0bc94893e37af9a8885d4efc4eb5ab0
#
_entry.id   e0bc94893e37af9a8885d4efc4eb5ab0
#
_cell.length_a   1.000
_cell.length_b   1.000
_cell.length_c   1.000
_cell.angle_alpha   90.00
_cell.angle_beta   90.00
_cell.angle_gamma   90.00
#
_symmetry.space_group_name_H-M   'P 1'
#
loop_
_entity.id
_entity.type
_entity.pdbx_description
1 polymer ?
#
loop_
_entity_poly.entity_id
_entity_poly.type
_entity_poly.pdbx_seq_one_letter_code
_entity_poly.pdbx_strand_id
1 'polypeptide(L)'
;VYIHIPFCDHKCIYCDFYSITPTENVIHFITALKTEIINNKSFFAGSEISSIFFGGGTPSLLTAKQIGEILNSFYKYYNVSNNAEITLETNPGTVDLAKLKSFKQSGINRLSIGVQSFDDKELKFLTRIHDKKLATETVLSGSEAGFENINLDLIFNLPKQTRKIWETNLETAISLPITHISTYSLILERGTILNKMIIDKKVKMNEDDFDASLYEATIEFLLNNKFEQYEVSNFCKIGYECEHNLAYWQ
;
A
#
# COMPACT_ATOMS: atom_id res chain seq x y z
N VAL A 1 -0.84 13.88 6.92
CA VAL A 1 -1.09 13.07 8.15
C VAL A 1 -1.08 11.59 7.81
N TYR A 2 -0.35 10.78 8.60
CA TYR A 2 -0.39 9.31 8.52
C TYR A 2 -1.24 8.74 9.67
N ILE A 3 -2.13 7.82 9.35
CA ILE A 3 -2.98 7.11 10.32
C ILE A 3 -2.62 5.64 10.27
N HIS A 4 -2.00 5.15 11.34
CA HIS A 4 -1.62 3.74 11.44
C HIS A 4 -2.78 2.88 11.90
N ILE A 5 -3.22 1.95 11.06
CA ILE A 5 -4.24 0.94 11.39
C ILE A 5 -3.54 -0.41 11.62
N PRO A 6 -3.39 -0.86 12.87
CA PRO A 6 -2.52 -1.99 13.18
C PRO A 6 -3.11 -3.37 12.89
N PHE A 7 -4.31 -3.47 12.38
CA PHE A 7 -5.01 -4.75 12.24
C PHE A 7 -4.63 -5.47 10.95
N CYS A 8 -4.35 -6.78 11.05
CA CYS A 8 -4.17 -7.70 9.93
C CYS A 8 -4.93 -9.01 10.20
N ASP A 9 -5.52 -9.60 9.15
CA ASP A 9 -6.05 -10.96 9.22
C ASP A 9 -4.94 -12.01 9.26
N HIS A 10 -3.80 -11.70 8.60
CA HIS A 10 -2.63 -12.56 8.53
C HIS A 10 -1.35 -11.72 8.48
N LYS A 11 -0.32 -12.13 9.24
CA LYS A 11 1.00 -11.50 9.18
C LYS A 11 1.90 -12.26 8.21
N CYS A 12 2.26 -11.60 7.09
CA CYS A 12 3.15 -12.16 6.08
C CYS A 12 4.56 -12.39 6.63
N ILE A 13 5.29 -13.41 6.11
CA ILE A 13 6.60 -13.82 6.63
C ILE A 13 7.69 -12.74 6.53
N TYR A 14 7.54 -11.80 5.62
CA TYR A 14 8.51 -10.71 5.36
C TYR A 14 8.18 -9.40 6.09
N CYS A 15 6.94 -9.27 6.60
CA CYS A 15 6.41 -8.00 7.07
C CYS A 15 6.93 -7.63 8.47
N ASP A 16 7.56 -6.46 8.56
CA ASP A 16 8.05 -5.86 9.81
C ASP A 16 7.12 -4.80 10.37
N PHE A 17 6.11 -4.37 9.62
CA PHE A 17 5.18 -3.36 10.11
C PHE A 17 4.50 -3.81 11.40
N TYR A 18 4.33 -2.84 12.31
CA TYR A 18 3.58 -3.09 13.53
C TYR A 18 2.15 -3.49 13.19
N SER A 19 1.82 -4.73 13.46
CA SER A 19 0.48 -5.27 13.21
C SER A 19 0.09 -6.29 14.27
N ILE A 20 -1.21 -6.34 14.54
CA ILE A 20 -1.81 -7.26 15.49
C ILE A 20 -2.92 -8.08 14.82
N THR A 21 -3.00 -9.32 15.19
CA THR A 21 -4.13 -10.24 15.01
C THR A 21 -4.55 -10.68 16.40
N PRO A 22 -5.78 -10.57 16.83
CA PRO A 22 -7.04 -10.43 16.14
C PRO A 22 -7.60 -9.00 16.06
N THR A 23 -8.71 -8.83 15.31
CA THR A 23 -9.38 -7.55 15.07
C THR A 23 -10.45 -7.17 16.12
N GLU A 24 -10.49 -7.87 17.25
CA GLU A 24 -11.55 -7.72 18.26
C GLU A 24 -11.64 -6.32 18.89
N ASN A 25 -10.54 -5.57 18.87
CA ASN A 25 -10.45 -4.27 19.53
C ASN A 25 -10.64 -3.06 18.60
N VAL A 26 -11.11 -3.25 17.36
CA VAL A 26 -11.25 -2.16 16.35
C VAL A 26 -12.08 -1.00 16.89
N ILE A 27 -13.19 -1.25 17.58
CA ILE A 27 -14.07 -0.18 18.10
C ILE A 27 -13.36 0.64 19.18
N HIS A 28 -12.64 0.00 20.08
CA HIS A 28 -11.87 0.69 21.13
C HIS A 28 -10.73 1.48 20.53
N PHE A 29 -10.04 0.91 19.53
CA PHE A 29 -8.98 1.60 18.78
C PHE A 29 -9.49 2.87 18.10
N ILE A 30 -10.62 2.81 17.38
CA ILE A 30 -11.20 3.98 16.72
C ILE A 30 -11.58 5.05 17.74
N THR A 31 -12.12 4.66 18.90
CA THR A 31 -12.45 5.59 19.97
C THR A 31 -11.20 6.29 20.50
N ALA A 32 -10.12 5.53 20.73
CA ALA A 32 -8.83 6.08 21.18
C ALA A 32 -8.23 7.00 20.11
N LEU A 33 -8.22 6.60 18.86
CA LEU A 33 -7.73 7.39 17.73
C LEU A 33 -8.49 8.72 17.60
N LYS A 34 -9.81 8.71 17.71
CA LYS A 34 -10.63 9.94 17.70
C LYS A 34 -10.29 10.87 18.87
N THR A 35 -10.00 10.30 20.04
CA THR A 35 -9.53 11.06 21.20
C THR A 35 -8.16 11.68 20.93
N GLU A 36 -7.23 10.92 20.35
CA GLU A 36 -5.91 11.41 19.96
C GLU A 36 -6.01 12.56 18.95
N ILE A 37 -6.84 12.42 17.92
CA ILE A 37 -7.12 13.49 16.95
C ILE A 37 -7.58 14.77 17.65
N ILE A 38 -8.50 14.68 18.61
CA ILE A 38 -9.01 15.85 19.35
C ILE A 38 -7.92 16.48 20.21
N ASN A 39 -7.13 15.65 20.92
CA ASN A 39 -6.12 16.14 21.86
C ASN A 39 -4.95 16.83 21.15
N ASN A 40 -4.65 16.44 19.90
CA ASN A 40 -3.56 17.01 19.12
C ASN A 40 -3.97 18.18 18.21
N LYS A 41 -5.20 18.69 18.31
CA LYS A 41 -5.69 19.76 17.44
C LYS A 41 -4.85 21.04 17.45
N SER A 42 -4.20 21.35 18.58
CA SER A 42 -3.32 22.52 18.69
C SER A 42 -1.97 22.33 18.00
N PHE A 43 -1.51 21.10 17.80
CA PHE A 43 -0.23 20.80 17.14
C PHE A 43 -0.22 21.24 15.67
N PHE A 44 -1.36 21.15 14.99
CA PHE A 44 -1.52 21.56 13.60
C PHE A 44 -2.26 22.91 13.43
N ALA A 45 -2.34 23.69 14.52
CA ALA A 45 -3.04 24.98 14.45
C ALA A 45 -2.36 25.92 13.43
N GLY A 46 -3.14 26.39 12.45
CA GLY A 46 -2.65 27.25 11.37
C GLY A 46 -2.07 26.51 10.15
N SER A 47 -1.94 25.19 10.19
CA SER A 47 -1.53 24.40 9.03
C SER A 47 -2.73 23.84 8.28
N GLU A 48 -2.59 23.71 6.95
CA GLU A 48 -3.55 23.00 6.11
C GLU A 48 -3.09 21.55 5.93
N ILE A 49 -4.01 20.58 6.05
CA ILE A 49 -3.74 19.17 5.76
C ILE A 49 -4.01 18.91 4.29
N SER A 50 -2.96 18.70 3.51
CA SER A 50 -3.03 18.36 2.08
C SER A 50 -3.19 16.85 1.83
N SER A 51 -2.81 15.99 2.79
CA SER A 51 -2.94 14.54 2.63
C SER A 51 -3.28 13.82 3.93
N ILE A 52 -4.11 12.77 3.83
CA ILE A 52 -4.41 11.81 4.90
C ILE A 52 -4.16 10.41 4.35
N PHE A 53 -3.26 9.67 4.98
CA PHE A 53 -2.86 8.35 4.52
C PHE A 53 -3.21 7.30 5.58
N PHE A 54 -4.13 6.40 5.27
CA PHE A 54 -4.46 5.24 6.10
C PHE A 54 -3.55 4.08 5.69
N GLY A 55 -2.59 3.74 6.55
CA GLY A 55 -1.61 2.69 6.30
C GLY A 55 -1.37 1.79 7.51
N GLY A 56 -0.35 0.94 7.42
CA GLY A 56 0.14 0.10 8.52
C GLY A 56 -0.08 -1.39 8.36
N GLY A 57 -1.04 -1.96 9.05
CA GLY A 57 -1.43 -3.36 8.89
C GLY A 57 -2.27 -3.58 7.63
N THR A 58 -3.58 -3.48 7.77
CA THR A 58 -4.53 -3.60 6.64
C THR A 58 -5.72 -2.68 6.88
N PRO A 59 -5.60 -1.38 6.53
CA PRO A 59 -6.66 -0.40 6.78
C PRO A 59 -8.01 -0.76 6.16
N SER A 60 -7.99 -1.48 5.04
CA SER A 60 -9.20 -1.96 4.38
C SER A 60 -9.99 -3.01 5.16
N LEU A 61 -9.52 -3.49 6.31
CA LEU A 61 -10.34 -4.29 7.24
C LEU A 61 -11.40 -3.44 7.94
N LEU A 62 -11.19 -2.14 8.07
CA LEU A 62 -12.21 -1.23 8.57
C LEU A 62 -13.41 -1.17 7.61
N THR A 63 -14.55 -0.81 8.16
CA THR A 63 -15.74 -0.49 7.36
C THR A 63 -15.67 0.96 6.85
N ALA A 64 -16.37 1.25 5.76
CA ALA A 64 -16.48 2.63 5.24
C ALA A 64 -17.06 3.61 6.28
N LYS A 65 -17.99 3.14 7.12
CA LYS A 65 -18.52 3.92 8.24
C LYS A 65 -17.42 4.31 9.23
N GLN A 66 -16.55 3.36 9.60
CA GLN A 66 -15.44 3.63 10.53
C GLN A 66 -14.42 4.60 9.94
N ILE A 67 -14.07 4.45 8.66
CA ILE A 67 -13.22 5.40 7.93
C ILE A 67 -13.87 6.80 7.93
N GLY A 68 -15.17 6.88 7.58
CA GLY A 68 -15.92 8.13 7.58
C GLY A 68 -15.98 8.80 8.95
N GLU A 69 -16.10 8.03 10.05
CA GLU A 69 -16.07 8.57 11.42
C GLU A 69 -14.70 9.21 11.76
N ILE A 70 -13.61 8.58 11.31
CA ILE A 70 -12.25 9.11 11.50
C ILE A 70 -12.08 10.40 10.68
N LEU A 71 -12.43 10.39 9.39
CA LEU A 71 -12.35 11.55 8.50
C LEU A 71 -13.20 12.72 9.02
N ASN A 72 -14.40 12.47 9.50
CA ASN A 72 -15.27 13.48 10.09
C ASN A 72 -14.63 14.16 11.32
N SER A 73 -13.80 13.43 12.08
CA SER A 73 -13.03 14.01 13.17
C SER A 73 -11.96 14.98 12.66
N PHE A 74 -11.28 14.65 11.55
CA PHE A 74 -10.35 15.57 10.91
C PHE A 74 -11.04 16.81 10.38
N TYR A 75 -12.09 16.65 9.58
CA TYR A 75 -12.83 17.80 9.03
C TYR A 75 -13.42 18.72 10.11
N LYS A 76 -13.74 18.18 11.29
CA LYS A 76 -14.29 18.95 12.40
C LYS A 76 -13.25 19.77 13.16
N TYR A 77 -12.03 19.27 13.29
CA TYR A 77 -11.03 19.83 14.21
C TYR A 77 -9.79 20.40 13.53
N TYR A 78 -9.62 20.16 12.21
CA TYR A 78 -8.46 20.60 11.44
C TYR A 78 -8.90 21.29 10.15
N ASN A 79 -8.00 22.11 9.61
CA ASN A 79 -8.15 22.68 8.27
C ASN A 79 -7.69 21.65 7.24
N VAL A 80 -8.60 20.81 6.76
CA VAL A 80 -8.32 19.83 5.70
C VAL A 80 -8.64 20.49 4.36
N SER A 81 -7.68 20.45 3.43
CA SER A 81 -7.86 20.98 2.08
C SER A 81 -9.04 20.32 1.37
N ASN A 82 -9.79 21.08 0.59
CA ASN A 82 -10.88 20.53 -0.22
C ASN A 82 -10.38 19.53 -1.27
N ASN A 83 -9.10 19.65 -1.66
CA ASN A 83 -8.43 18.78 -2.63
C ASN A 83 -7.46 17.78 -1.96
N ALA A 84 -7.57 17.58 -0.64
CA ALA A 84 -6.67 16.68 0.07
C ALA A 84 -6.65 15.27 -0.55
N GLU A 85 -5.45 14.74 -0.73
CA GLU A 85 -5.28 13.33 -1.10
C GLU A 85 -5.61 12.45 0.11
N ILE A 86 -6.61 11.57 -0.03
CA ILE A 86 -7.01 10.65 1.02
C ILE A 86 -6.79 9.22 0.54
N THR A 87 -5.67 8.63 0.97
CA THR A 87 -5.23 7.30 0.57
C THR A 87 -5.69 6.23 1.54
N LEU A 88 -6.14 5.10 1.01
CA LEU A 88 -6.40 3.87 1.77
C LEU A 88 -5.54 2.72 1.24
N GLU A 89 -4.70 2.15 2.10
CA GLU A 89 -4.05 0.87 1.81
C GLU A 89 -5.06 -0.27 1.85
N THR A 90 -5.00 -1.12 0.83
CA THR A 90 -5.87 -2.29 0.69
C THR A 90 -5.06 -3.53 0.34
N ASN A 91 -5.55 -4.69 0.78
CA ASN A 91 -5.04 -5.97 0.32
C ASN A 91 -6.09 -6.68 -0.54
N PRO A 92 -5.71 -7.31 -1.66
CA PRO A 92 -6.61 -8.19 -2.38
C PRO A 92 -7.23 -9.23 -1.43
N GLY A 93 -8.55 -9.46 -1.55
CA GLY A 93 -9.30 -10.34 -0.65
C GLY A 93 -9.93 -9.66 0.56
N THR A 94 -9.56 -8.42 0.89
CA THR A 94 -10.20 -7.66 1.99
C THR A 94 -11.28 -6.69 1.52
N VAL A 95 -11.40 -6.53 0.21
CA VAL A 95 -12.35 -5.62 -0.44
C VAL A 95 -13.03 -6.29 -1.64
N ASP A 96 -14.26 -5.91 -1.87
CA ASP A 96 -15.03 -6.16 -3.09
C ASP A 96 -15.50 -4.84 -3.69
N LEU A 97 -16.16 -4.89 -4.85
CA LEU A 97 -16.66 -3.71 -5.54
C LEU A 97 -17.61 -2.86 -4.66
N ALA A 98 -18.49 -3.50 -3.89
CA ALA A 98 -19.46 -2.78 -3.04
C ALA A 98 -18.74 -2.03 -1.91
N LYS A 99 -17.76 -2.68 -1.28
CA LYS A 99 -16.93 -2.07 -0.24
C LYS A 99 -16.07 -0.93 -0.78
N LEU A 100 -15.47 -1.11 -1.98
CA LEU A 100 -14.70 -0.05 -2.65
C LEU A 100 -15.57 1.17 -3.00
N LYS A 101 -16.79 0.96 -3.53
CA LYS A 101 -17.76 2.06 -3.74
C LYS A 101 -18.10 2.78 -2.43
N SER A 102 -18.26 2.03 -1.34
CA SER A 102 -18.52 2.61 -0.02
C SER A 102 -17.34 3.41 0.52
N PHE A 103 -16.10 2.96 0.31
CA PHE A 103 -14.90 3.73 0.65
C PHE A 103 -14.81 5.02 -0.17
N LYS A 104 -15.07 4.97 -1.47
CA LYS A 104 -15.12 6.17 -2.31
C LYS A 104 -16.13 7.17 -1.78
N GLN A 105 -17.34 6.74 -1.42
CA GLN A 105 -18.39 7.57 -0.84
C GLN A 105 -18.01 8.14 0.54
N SER A 106 -17.16 7.46 1.31
CA SER A 106 -16.68 7.95 2.61
C SER A 106 -15.59 9.03 2.51
N GLY A 107 -15.11 9.33 1.29
CA GLY A 107 -14.13 10.38 1.04
C GLY A 107 -12.74 9.88 0.63
N ILE A 108 -12.51 8.56 0.55
CA ILE A 108 -11.25 8.03 0.00
C ILE A 108 -11.18 8.38 -1.49
N ASN A 109 -10.07 8.97 -1.95
CA ASN A 109 -9.88 9.34 -3.35
C ASN A 109 -8.67 8.67 -4.02
N ARG A 110 -7.79 7.99 -3.25
CA ARG A 110 -6.66 7.23 -3.74
C ARG A 110 -6.63 5.84 -3.09
N LEU A 111 -6.32 4.78 -3.86
CA LEU A 111 -6.08 3.43 -3.37
C LEU A 111 -4.59 3.08 -3.49
N SER A 112 -4.04 2.40 -2.48
CA SER A 112 -2.76 1.67 -2.56
C SER A 112 -3.04 0.19 -2.37
N ILE A 113 -2.77 -0.63 -3.39
CA ILE A 113 -3.14 -2.05 -3.38
C ILE A 113 -1.90 -2.90 -3.23
N GLY A 114 -1.76 -3.57 -2.11
CA GLY A 114 -0.64 -4.46 -1.78
C GLY A 114 -0.69 -5.78 -2.56
N VAL A 115 -0.39 -5.74 -3.85
CA VAL A 115 -0.38 -6.93 -4.73
C VAL A 115 0.86 -7.78 -4.50
N GLN A 116 2.02 -7.16 -4.40
CA GLN A 116 3.36 -7.71 -4.19
C GLN A 116 3.93 -8.49 -5.39
N SER A 117 3.15 -9.34 -6.06
CA SER A 117 3.52 -10.08 -7.26
C SER A 117 2.27 -10.54 -8.02
N PHE A 118 2.44 -10.82 -9.31
CA PHE A 118 1.46 -11.52 -10.15
C PHE A 118 1.91 -12.95 -10.50
N ASP A 119 2.91 -13.48 -9.79
CA ASP A 119 3.29 -14.91 -9.83
C ASP A 119 2.77 -15.62 -8.58
N ASP A 120 1.93 -16.65 -8.76
CA ASP A 120 1.31 -17.37 -7.64
C ASP A 120 2.32 -18.11 -6.75
N LYS A 121 3.51 -18.47 -7.28
CA LYS A 121 4.57 -19.10 -6.47
C LYS A 121 5.23 -18.06 -5.56
N GLU A 122 5.43 -16.85 -6.07
CA GLU A 122 5.95 -15.73 -5.28
C GLU A 122 4.95 -15.32 -4.20
N LEU A 123 3.66 -15.18 -4.54
CA LEU A 123 2.61 -14.87 -3.57
C LEU A 123 2.52 -15.94 -2.47
N LYS A 124 2.59 -17.22 -2.84
CA LYS A 124 2.63 -18.32 -1.89
C LYS A 124 3.88 -18.29 -1.00
N PHE A 125 5.05 -17.98 -1.57
CA PHE A 125 6.28 -17.81 -0.81
C PHE A 125 6.16 -16.68 0.21
N LEU A 126 5.61 -15.53 -0.20
CA LEU A 126 5.35 -14.38 0.66
C LEU A 126 4.25 -14.63 1.70
N THR A 127 3.59 -15.79 1.66
CA THR A 127 2.41 -16.13 2.47
C THR A 127 1.23 -15.18 2.28
N ARG A 128 1.07 -14.64 1.05
CA ARG A 128 -0.11 -13.84 0.71
C ARG A 128 -1.35 -14.73 0.63
N ILE A 129 -2.49 -14.18 1.08
CA ILE A 129 -3.76 -14.90 1.10
C ILE A 129 -4.54 -14.80 -0.23
N HIS A 130 -4.01 -14.05 -1.19
CA HIS A 130 -4.59 -13.89 -2.52
C HIS A 130 -3.67 -14.51 -3.60
N ASP A 131 -4.24 -14.78 -4.74
CA ASP A 131 -3.57 -15.19 -5.97
C ASP A 131 -3.56 -14.07 -7.02
N LYS A 132 -2.90 -14.30 -8.16
CA LYS A 132 -2.86 -13.36 -9.31
C LYS A 132 -4.26 -12.94 -9.76
N LYS A 133 -5.22 -13.87 -9.80
CA LYS A 133 -6.56 -13.60 -10.28
C LYS A 133 -7.27 -12.60 -9.36
N LEU A 134 -7.25 -12.85 -8.06
CA LEU A 134 -7.88 -11.95 -7.08
C LEU A 134 -7.19 -10.59 -7.02
N ALA A 135 -5.86 -10.53 -7.18
CA ALA A 135 -5.13 -9.27 -7.30
C ALA A 135 -5.62 -8.45 -8.49
N THR A 136 -5.72 -9.07 -9.67
CA THR A 136 -6.22 -8.43 -10.89
C THR A 136 -7.67 -7.95 -10.74
N GLU A 137 -8.56 -8.80 -10.22
CA GLU A 137 -9.96 -8.47 -9.97
C GLU A 137 -10.13 -7.30 -8.99
N THR A 138 -9.27 -7.22 -7.98
CA THR A 138 -9.28 -6.11 -7.00
C THR A 138 -8.95 -4.78 -7.68
N VAL A 139 -7.94 -4.74 -8.53
CA VAL A 139 -7.57 -3.52 -9.28
C VAL A 139 -8.70 -3.08 -10.21
N LEU A 140 -9.27 -4.01 -10.98
CA LEU A 140 -10.40 -3.74 -11.88
C LEU A 140 -11.62 -3.22 -11.10
N SER A 141 -11.92 -3.82 -9.95
CA SER A 141 -12.99 -3.37 -9.07
C SER A 141 -12.73 -1.97 -8.50
N GLY A 142 -11.47 -1.61 -8.23
CA GLY A 142 -11.07 -0.26 -7.83
C GLY A 142 -11.42 0.77 -8.91
N SER A 143 -11.06 0.49 -10.15
CA SER A 143 -11.39 1.34 -11.30
C SER A 143 -12.92 1.41 -11.54
N GLU A 144 -13.62 0.27 -11.46
CA GLU A 144 -15.09 0.24 -11.59
C GLU A 144 -15.80 0.98 -10.46
N ALA A 145 -15.22 1.02 -9.26
CA ALA A 145 -15.72 1.82 -8.15
C ALA A 145 -15.52 3.33 -8.34
N GLY A 146 -14.82 3.74 -9.40
CA GLY A 146 -14.57 5.14 -9.78
C GLY A 146 -13.29 5.73 -9.17
N PHE A 147 -12.33 4.90 -8.73
CA PHE A 147 -11.01 5.39 -8.35
C PHE A 147 -10.17 5.63 -9.61
N GLU A 148 -9.71 6.87 -9.80
CA GLU A 148 -8.82 7.28 -10.88
C GLU A 148 -7.35 7.23 -10.46
N ASN A 149 -7.07 7.37 -9.15
CA ASN A 149 -5.73 7.27 -8.57
C ASN A 149 -5.56 5.93 -7.86
N ILE A 150 -4.93 4.98 -8.55
CA ILE A 150 -4.68 3.62 -8.04
C ILE A 150 -3.19 3.34 -8.11
N ASN A 151 -2.61 3.02 -6.96
CA ASN A 151 -1.26 2.51 -6.81
C ASN A 151 -1.25 0.99 -6.65
N LEU A 152 -0.24 0.34 -7.22
CA LEU A 152 0.12 -1.05 -6.92
C LEU A 152 1.47 -1.11 -6.20
N ASP A 153 1.51 -1.83 -5.09
CA ASP A 153 2.77 -2.17 -4.42
C ASP A 153 3.26 -3.52 -4.95
N LEU A 154 4.49 -3.56 -5.46
CA LEU A 154 5.18 -4.74 -5.95
C LEU A 154 6.52 -4.91 -5.24
N ILE A 155 6.92 -6.17 -5.04
CA ILE A 155 8.22 -6.51 -4.43
C ILE A 155 9.07 -7.26 -5.44
N PHE A 156 10.28 -6.76 -5.70
CA PHE A 156 11.28 -7.45 -6.50
C PHE A 156 12.40 -8.04 -5.63
N ASN A 157 13.35 -8.73 -6.28
CA ASN A 157 14.45 -9.44 -5.62
C ASN A 157 13.98 -10.53 -4.64
N LEU A 158 12.84 -11.17 -4.94
CA LEU A 158 12.37 -12.31 -4.16
C LEU A 158 13.31 -13.51 -4.35
N PRO A 159 13.49 -14.38 -3.34
CA PRO A 159 14.27 -15.61 -3.48
C PRO A 159 13.83 -16.45 -4.68
N LYS A 160 14.78 -16.78 -5.56
CA LYS A 160 14.56 -17.50 -6.83
C LYS A 160 13.79 -16.71 -7.89
N GLN A 161 13.46 -15.45 -7.67
CA GLN A 161 12.90 -14.60 -8.71
C GLN A 161 13.91 -14.48 -9.87
N THR A 162 13.43 -14.57 -11.09
CA THR A 162 14.23 -14.30 -12.29
C THR A 162 13.84 -12.95 -12.88
N ARG A 163 14.72 -12.34 -13.65
CA ARG A 163 14.43 -11.11 -14.38
C ARG A 163 13.16 -11.24 -15.21
N LYS A 164 12.95 -12.37 -15.88
CA LYS A 164 11.75 -12.61 -16.69
C LYS A 164 10.46 -12.61 -15.86
N ILE A 165 10.48 -13.21 -14.66
CA ILE A 165 9.31 -13.19 -13.77
C ILE A 165 9.01 -11.76 -13.35
N TRP A 166 10.04 -10.99 -12.99
CA TRP A 166 9.87 -9.58 -12.61
C TRP A 166 9.33 -8.73 -13.77
N GLU A 167 9.88 -8.85 -14.97
CA GLU A 167 9.38 -8.18 -16.16
C GLU A 167 7.91 -8.53 -16.44
N THR A 168 7.51 -9.79 -16.27
CA THR A 168 6.10 -10.22 -16.41
C THR A 168 5.21 -9.60 -15.34
N ASN A 169 5.70 -9.40 -14.11
CA ASN A 169 4.97 -8.67 -13.06
C ASN A 169 4.72 -7.21 -13.48
N LEU A 170 5.75 -6.53 -14.00
CA LEU A 170 5.64 -5.15 -14.48
C LEU A 170 4.69 -5.05 -15.68
N GLU A 171 4.82 -5.94 -16.69
CA GLU A 171 3.92 -6.00 -17.86
C GLU A 171 2.47 -6.19 -17.42
N THR A 172 2.22 -7.08 -16.46
CA THR A 172 0.88 -7.30 -15.92
C THR A 172 0.36 -6.05 -15.23
N ALA A 173 1.18 -5.41 -14.38
CA ALA A 173 0.80 -4.19 -13.66
C ALA A 173 0.38 -3.06 -14.61
N ILE A 174 1.20 -2.74 -15.62
CA ILE A 174 0.90 -1.63 -16.54
C ILE A 174 -0.27 -1.92 -17.48
N SER A 175 -0.68 -3.18 -17.65
CA SER A 175 -1.88 -3.55 -18.41
C SER A 175 -3.17 -3.25 -17.67
N LEU A 176 -3.10 -2.96 -16.37
CA LEU A 176 -4.24 -2.65 -15.51
C LEU A 176 -4.50 -1.13 -15.46
N PRO A 177 -5.72 -0.70 -15.07
CA PRO A 177 -6.09 0.71 -15.00
C PRO A 177 -5.48 1.40 -13.76
N ILE A 178 -4.16 1.55 -13.75
CA ILE A 178 -3.40 2.17 -12.67
C ILE A 178 -2.71 3.46 -13.13
N THR A 179 -2.37 4.29 -12.17
CA THR A 179 -1.68 5.56 -12.38
C THR A 179 -0.36 5.66 -11.62
N HIS A 180 -0.12 4.72 -10.71
CA HIS A 180 1.03 4.75 -9.81
C HIS A 180 1.50 3.31 -9.52
N ILE A 181 2.81 3.12 -9.36
CA ILE A 181 3.45 1.85 -8.98
C ILE A 181 4.52 2.13 -7.95
N SER A 182 4.46 1.42 -6.83
CA SER A 182 5.55 1.34 -5.85
C SER A 182 6.29 0.01 -6.05
N THR A 183 7.60 0.07 -6.26
CA THR A 183 8.44 -1.13 -6.42
C THR A 183 9.50 -1.15 -5.32
N TYR A 184 9.44 -2.16 -4.48
CA TYR A 184 10.34 -2.31 -3.35
C TYR A 184 11.26 -3.51 -3.55
N SER A 185 12.57 -3.33 -3.37
CA SER A 185 13.45 -4.48 -3.17
C SER A 185 13.09 -5.17 -1.86
N LEU A 186 13.11 -6.50 -1.85
CA LEU A 186 12.85 -7.26 -0.63
C LEU A 186 13.95 -7.00 0.41
N ILE A 187 13.62 -6.27 1.46
CA ILE A 187 14.51 -6.03 2.59
C ILE A 187 14.32 -7.10 3.66
N LEU A 188 15.42 -7.58 4.21
CA LEU A 188 15.42 -8.58 5.29
C LEU A 188 15.39 -7.90 6.65
N GLU A 189 14.20 -7.68 7.16
CA GLU A 189 14.01 -7.04 8.46
C GLU A 189 14.22 -8.03 9.62
N ARG A 190 14.97 -7.58 10.64
CA ARG A 190 15.24 -8.37 11.84
C ARG A 190 13.93 -8.71 12.56
N GLY A 191 13.82 -9.96 13.02
CA GLY A 191 12.62 -10.41 13.74
C GLY A 191 11.54 -11.02 12.86
N THR A 192 11.62 -10.88 11.52
CA THR A 192 10.67 -11.51 10.60
C THR A 192 10.95 -13.01 10.47
N ILE A 193 9.89 -13.76 10.10
CA ILE A 193 10.01 -15.19 9.81
C ILE A 193 10.99 -15.43 8.66
N LEU A 194 10.93 -14.60 7.62
CA LEU A 194 11.82 -14.69 6.47
C LEU A 194 13.29 -14.52 6.87
N ASN A 195 13.61 -13.53 7.69
CA ASN A 195 14.97 -13.33 8.20
C ASN A 195 15.48 -14.58 8.95
N LYS A 196 14.64 -15.19 9.79
CA LYS A 196 14.97 -16.44 10.45
C LYS A 196 15.22 -17.58 9.45
N MET A 197 14.41 -17.69 8.38
CA MET A 197 14.63 -18.71 7.34
C MET A 197 15.97 -18.53 6.62
N ILE A 198 16.43 -17.30 6.42
CA ILE A 198 17.75 -17.02 5.83
C ILE A 198 18.87 -17.39 6.81
N ILE A 199 18.77 -16.99 8.08
CA ILE A 199 19.76 -17.35 9.12
C ILE A 199 19.88 -18.88 9.25
N ASP A 200 18.76 -19.58 9.23
CA ASP A 200 18.68 -21.06 9.28
C ASP A 200 19.12 -21.72 7.94
N LYS A 201 19.55 -20.93 6.93
CA LYS A 201 19.95 -21.40 5.58
C LYS A 201 18.86 -22.20 4.83
N LYS A 202 17.59 -22.01 5.18
CA LYS A 202 16.45 -22.63 4.49
C LYS A 202 16.09 -21.92 3.18
N VAL A 203 16.44 -20.63 3.10
CA VAL A 203 16.24 -19.76 1.94
C VAL A 203 17.54 -19.02 1.68
N LYS A 204 17.91 -18.83 0.41
CA LYS A 204 19.03 -18.00 -0.03
C LYS A 204 18.47 -16.80 -0.78
N MET A 205 18.95 -15.61 -0.42
CA MET A 205 18.69 -14.38 -1.20
C MET A 205 19.50 -14.38 -2.49
N ASN A 206 19.04 -13.59 -3.46
CA ASN A 206 19.84 -13.27 -4.63
C ASN A 206 21.02 -12.38 -4.23
N GLU A 207 21.99 -12.23 -5.14
CA GLU A 207 23.17 -11.39 -4.92
C GLU A 207 22.84 -9.91 -5.18
N ASP A 208 23.60 -9.00 -4.55
CA ASP A 208 23.36 -7.56 -4.63
C ASP A 208 23.42 -7.03 -6.06
N ASP A 209 24.32 -7.54 -6.90
CA ASP A 209 24.40 -7.17 -8.32
C ASP A 209 23.11 -7.52 -9.09
N PHE A 210 22.46 -8.62 -8.71
CA PHE A 210 21.18 -9.00 -9.31
C PHE A 210 20.07 -8.05 -8.87
N ASP A 211 20.03 -7.66 -7.60
CA ASP A 211 19.08 -6.68 -7.05
C ASP A 211 19.22 -5.35 -7.79
N ALA A 212 20.45 -4.82 -7.89
CA ALA A 212 20.75 -3.60 -8.64
C ALA A 212 20.29 -3.69 -10.10
N SER A 213 20.54 -4.83 -10.77
CA SER A 213 20.13 -5.04 -12.17
C SER A 213 18.61 -5.05 -12.36
N LEU A 214 17.84 -5.55 -11.37
CA LEU A 214 16.38 -5.51 -11.40
C LEU A 214 15.86 -4.08 -11.20
N TYR A 215 16.49 -3.32 -10.31
CA TYR A 215 16.13 -1.92 -10.07
C TYR A 215 16.36 -1.06 -11.34
N GLU A 216 17.53 -1.17 -11.98
CA GLU A 216 17.82 -0.47 -13.23
C GLU A 216 16.82 -0.84 -14.33
N ALA A 217 16.54 -2.15 -14.48
CA ALA A 217 15.54 -2.63 -15.44
C ALA A 217 14.14 -2.11 -15.16
N THR A 218 13.78 -1.93 -13.88
CA THR A 218 12.50 -1.38 -13.47
C THR A 218 12.36 0.08 -13.90
N ILE A 219 13.40 0.90 -13.65
CA ILE A 219 13.42 2.30 -14.04
C ILE A 219 13.24 2.42 -15.56
N GLU A 220 14.05 1.68 -16.34
CA GLU A 220 14.00 1.71 -17.79
C GLU A 220 12.63 1.27 -18.32
N PHE A 221 12.10 0.16 -17.79
CA PHE A 221 10.81 -0.38 -18.21
C PHE A 221 9.66 0.59 -17.93
N LEU A 222 9.58 1.14 -16.73
CA LEU A 222 8.50 2.03 -16.32
C LEU A 222 8.55 3.36 -17.06
N LEU A 223 9.74 3.94 -17.24
CA LEU A 223 9.93 5.18 -18.01
C LEU A 223 9.46 4.99 -19.47
N ASN A 224 9.82 3.89 -20.11
CA ASN A 224 9.39 3.56 -21.48
C ASN A 224 7.86 3.39 -21.59
N ASN A 225 7.18 3.12 -20.47
CA ASN A 225 5.73 2.96 -20.36
C ASN A 225 5.02 4.17 -19.71
N LYS A 226 5.67 5.36 -19.71
CA LYS A 226 5.11 6.65 -19.25
C LYS A 226 4.83 6.71 -17.74
N PHE A 227 5.57 5.95 -16.94
CA PHE A 227 5.64 6.09 -15.52
C PHE A 227 6.98 6.75 -15.16
N GLU A 228 6.94 7.95 -14.63
CA GLU A 228 8.11 8.71 -14.22
C GLU A 228 8.45 8.40 -12.77
N GLN A 229 9.74 8.19 -12.51
CA GLN A 229 10.24 8.03 -11.14
C GLN A 229 10.28 9.41 -10.47
N TYR A 230 9.59 9.59 -9.34
CA TYR A 230 9.62 10.84 -8.58
C TYR A 230 10.30 10.71 -7.21
N GLU A 231 10.53 9.48 -6.74
CA GLU A 231 11.37 9.15 -5.60
C GLU A 231 11.90 7.71 -5.73
N VAL A 232 12.67 7.20 -4.75
CA VAL A 232 13.46 5.96 -4.88
C VAL A 232 12.64 4.74 -5.32
N SER A 233 11.44 4.56 -4.74
CA SER A 233 10.63 3.35 -4.96
C SER A 233 9.34 3.61 -5.72
N ASN A 234 8.99 4.87 -5.99
CA ASN A 234 7.69 5.24 -6.52
C ASN A 234 7.75 5.86 -7.90
N PHE A 235 6.86 5.36 -8.76
CA PHE A 235 6.71 5.75 -10.15
C PHE A 235 5.24 6.06 -10.44
N CYS A 236 4.97 7.09 -11.23
CA CYS A 236 3.61 7.47 -11.56
C CYS A 236 3.48 8.05 -12.97
N LYS A 237 2.27 8.10 -13.48
CA LYS A 237 1.94 8.97 -14.61
C LYS A 237 1.98 10.42 -14.16
N ILE A 238 2.33 11.33 -15.05
CA ILE A 238 2.43 12.77 -14.76
C ILE A 238 1.15 13.27 -14.05
N GLY A 239 1.31 13.93 -12.90
CA GLY A 239 0.22 14.48 -12.10
C GLY A 239 -0.46 13.48 -11.16
N TYR A 240 0.14 12.30 -10.95
CA TYR A 240 -0.33 11.28 -10.00
C TYR A 240 0.72 10.94 -8.92
N GLU A 241 1.66 11.85 -8.70
CA GLU A 241 2.59 11.75 -7.57
C GLU A 241 1.80 11.66 -6.26
N CYS A 242 2.21 10.77 -5.35
CA CYS A 242 1.55 10.66 -4.06
C CYS A 242 1.95 11.86 -3.18
N GLU A 243 0.99 12.73 -2.87
CA GLU A 243 1.17 13.91 -2.02
C GLU A 243 1.78 13.54 -0.65
N HIS A 244 1.35 12.41 -0.11
CA HIS A 244 1.85 11.93 1.17
C HIS A 244 3.33 11.56 1.09
N ASN A 245 3.76 10.87 0.02
CA ASN A 245 5.16 10.50 -0.17
C ASN A 245 6.04 11.74 -0.41
N LEU A 246 5.58 12.69 -1.22
CA LEU A 246 6.32 13.93 -1.46
C LEU A 246 6.58 14.72 -0.16
N ALA A 247 5.66 14.70 0.80
CA ALA A 247 5.83 15.39 2.07
C ALA A 247 6.98 14.85 2.95
N TYR A 248 7.53 13.66 2.66
CA TYR A 248 8.73 13.15 3.34
C TYR A 248 10.04 13.69 2.75
N TRP A 249 9.99 14.28 1.55
CA TRP A 249 11.17 14.76 0.83
C TRP A 249 11.29 16.30 0.81
N GLN A 250 10.29 16.99 1.32
CA GLN A 250 10.22 18.46 1.44
C GLN A 250 10.47 18.91 2.88
#